data_06d755c8fa93448d3e6744b85b329812
#
_entry.id   06d755c8fa93448d3e6744b85b329812
#
_cell.length_a   1.000
_cell.length_b   1.000
_cell.length_c   1.000
_cell.angle_alpha   90.00
_cell.angle_beta   90.00
_cell.angle_gamma   90.00
#
_symmetry.space_group_name_H-M   'P 1'
#
loop_
_entity.id
_entity.type
_entity.pdbx_description
1 polymer ?
#
loop_
_entity_poly.entity_id
_entity_poly.type
_entity_poly.pdbx_seq_one_letter_code
_entity_poly.pdbx_strand_id
1 'polypeptide(L)'
;MRKISKNSPPALLTTYKKQIGASYDDIDKNVYDATLLALLNEQGWVCGYCQQNISKPQNATIEHYCEKSICNGTGGTLDLRLDYKNMMAVCPGKATNDTHCDEKKSKFNPSSGLPIDISPWNTAHIKAIRYTNSGTIKSSIVRHDLEIDKILNLNVSYLKKNRKAKFVSLLKAAGEISSKKGKDKLKRILNDELVIGNNRYPSSFPGMCEYMLKYTK
;
A
#
# COMPACT_ATOMS: atom_id res chain seq x y z
N MET A 1 6.32 -2.71 2.31
CA MET A 1 5.54 -2.05 1.22
C MET A 1 6.08 -2.53 -0.11
N ARG A 2 5.26 -2.48 -1.15
CA ARG A 2 5.61 -2.82 -2.54
C ARG A 2 5.56 -1.55 -3.39
N LYS A 3 6.34 -1.50 -4.46
CA LYS A 3 6.24 -0.41 -5.42
C LYS A 3 4.89 -0.48 -6.15
N ILE A 4 4.19 0.65 -6.20
CA ILE A 4 3.00 0.83 -7.03
C ILE A 4 3.44 1.53 -8.31
N SER A 5 3.08 0.96 -9.46
CA SER A 5 3.28 1.59 -10.77
C SER A 5 1.95 2.19 -11.20
N LYS A 6 1.91 3.51 -11.36
CA LYS A 6 0.68 4.22 -11.74
C LYS A 6 0.34 3.99 -13.21
N ASN A 7 -0.89 3.55 -13.45
CA ASN A 7 -1.49 3.49 -14.78
C ASN A 7 -2.09 4.84 -15.18
N SER A 8 -2.66 4.92 -16.38
CA SER A 8 -3.49 6.04 -16.79
C SER A 8 -4.76 6.12 -15.95
N PRO A 9 -5.28 7.32 -15.64
CA PRO A 9 -6.53 7.46 -14.93
C PRO A 9 -7.69 6.86 -15.71
N PRO A 10 -8.76 6.37 -15.05
CA PRO A 10 -9.94 5.88 -15.74
C PRO A 10 -10.63 7.03 -16.52
N ALA A 11 -11.27 6.67 -17.65
CA ALA A 11 -11.91 7.65 -18.53
C ALA A 11 -12.95 8.52 -17.80
N LEU A 12 -13.74 7.93 -16.90
CA LEU A 12 -14.73 8.66 -16.09
C LEU A 12 -14.08 9.76 -15.25
N LEU A 13 -12.96 9.49 -14.56
CA LEU A 13 -12.24 10.52 -13.80
C LEU A 13 -11.67 11.61 -14.74
N THR A 14 -11.13 11.19 -15.88
CA THR A 14 -10.57 12.12 -16.87
C THR A 14 -11.64 13.06 -17.43
N THR A 15 -12.83 12.56 -17.69
CA THR A 15 -13.99 13.36 -18.16
C THR A 15 -14.50 14.27 -17.06
N TYR A 16 -14.67 13.75 -15.84
CA TYR A 16 -15.13 14.54 -14.68
C TYR A 16 -14.22 15.75 -14.42
N LYS A 17 -12.90 15.57 -14.43
CA LYS A 17 -11.92 16.65 -14.22
C LYS A 17 -12.04 17.84 -15.19
N LYS A 18 -12.65 17.65 -16.36
CA LYS A 18 -12.84 18.70 -17.38
C LYS A 18 -14.10 19.54 -17.14
N GLN A 19 -14.95 19.15 -16.21
CA GLN A 19 -16.17 19.88 -15.90
C GLN A 19 -15.82 21.15 -15.11
N ILE A 20 -16.54 22.23 -15.38
CA ILE A 20 -16.39 23.49 -14.63
C ILE A 20 -16.81 23.23 -13.18
N GLY A 21 -15.96 23.61 -12.22
CA GLY A 21 -16.20 23.42 -10.80
C GLY A 21 -16.00 21.99 -10.29
N ALA A 22 -15.41 21.08 -11.09
CA ALA A 22 -15.13 19.72 -10.63
C ALA A 22 -14.31 19.73 -9.34
N SER A 23 -14.81 19.04 -8.31
CA SER A 23 -14.19 18.91 -6.99
C SER A 23 -14.19 17.45 -6.58
N TYR A 24 -13.18 17.04 -5.79
CA TYR A 24 -13.18 15.69 -5.23
C TYR A 24 -14.29 15.49 -4.20
N ASP A 25 -14.66 16.53 -3.49
CA ASP A 25 -15.68 16.43 -2.43
C ASP A 25 -17.10 16.26 -3.01
N ASP A 26 -17.30 16.65 -4.29
CA ASP A 26 -18.56 16.51 -5.04
C ASP A 26 -18.50 15.39 -6.10
N ILE A 27 -17.50 14.49 -6.00
CA ILE A 27 -17.28 13.44 -6.99
C ILE A 27 -18.46 12.46 -7.04
N ASP A 28 -19.01 12.25 -8.24
CA ASP A 28 -20.07 11.27 -8.44
C ASP A 28 -19.66 9.87 -8.02
N LYS A 29 -20.60 9.13 -7.43
CA LYS A 29 -20.36 7.76 -6.99
C LYS A 29 -19.80 6.87 -8.10
N ASN A 30 -20.28 6.99 -9.32
CA ASN A 30 -19.80 6.19 -10.46
C ASN A 30 -18.33 6.52 -10.79
N VAL A 31 -17.95 7.79 -10.73
CA VAL A 31 -16.57 8.25 -10.94
C VAL A 31 -15.66 7.77 -9.81
N TYR A 32 -16.14 7.87 -8.56
CA TYR A 32 -15.43 7.36 -7.39
C TYR A 32 -15.19 5.83 -7.49
N ASP A 33 -16.25 5.06 -7.75
CA ASP A 33 -16.20 3.60 -7.83
C ASP A 33 -15.26 3.15 -8.97
N ALA A 34 -15.33 3.78 -10.15
CA ALA A 34 -14.43 3.49 -11.26
C ALA A 34 -12.97 3.83 -10.93
N THR A 35 -12.74 4.93 -10.21
CA THR A 35 -11.41 5.33 -9.77
C THR A 35 -10.85 4.35 -8.76
N LEU A 36 -11.64 3.99 -7.75
CA LEU A 36 -11.24 3.00 -6.73
C LEU A 36 -10.93 1.64 -7.37
N LEU A 37 -11.76 1.18 -8.30
CA LEU A 37 -11.52 -0.09 -9.01
C LEU A 37 -10.23 -0.06 -9.82
N ALA A 38 -9.94 1.05 -10.52
CA ALA A 38 -8.70 1.22 -11.27
C ALA A 38 -7.47 1.16 -10.34
N LEU A 39 -7.54 1.82 -9.17
CA LEU A 39 -6.49 1.78 -8.14
C LEU A 39 -6.30 0.37 -7.57
N LEU A 40 -7.38 -0.35 -7.28
CA LEU A 40 -7.30 -1.73 -6.80
C LEU A 40 -6.63 -2.64 -7.83
N ASN A 41 -7.02 -2.52 -9.11
CA ASN A 41 -6.45 -3.33 -10.17
C ASN A 41 -4.94 -3.06 -10.37
N GLU A 42 -4.51 -1.79 -10.38
CA GLU A 42 -3.07 -1.48 -10.51
C GLU A 42 -2.25 -1.94 -9.30
N GLN A 43 -2.86 -2.00 -8.11
CA GLN A 43 -2.21 -2.46 -6.88
C GLN A 43 -2.28 -3.99 -6.68
N GLY A 44 -3.03 -4.70 -7.52
CA GLY A 44 -3.26 -6.13 -7.36
C GLY A 44 -4.13 -6.45 -6.14
N TRP A 45 -5.12 -5.61 -5.85
CA TRP A 45 -6.08 -5.79 -4.74
C TRP A 45 -5.44 -5.90 -3.35
N VAL A 46 -4.35 -5.18 -3.15
CA VAL A 46 -3.71 -5.05 -1.82
C VAL A 46 -3.67 -3.58 -1.38
N CYS A 47 -3.79 -3.36 -0.09
CA CYS A 47 -3.68 -2.03 0.50
C CYS A 47 -2.31 -1.40 0.19
N GLY A 48 -2.29 -0.15 -0.29
CA GLY A 48 -1.06 0.57 -0.65
C GLY A 48 -0.07 0.71 0.51
N TYR A 49 -0.56 0.75 1.74
CA TYR A 49 0.29 0.84 2.94
C TYR A 49 0.63 -0.52 3.55
N CYS A 50 -0.33 -1.22 4.15
CA CYS A 50 -0.06 -2.44 4.91
C CYS A 50 0.08 -3.70 4.06
N GLN A 51 -0.41 -3.66 2.82
CA GLN A 51 -0.39 -4.76 1.84
C GLN A 51 -1.20 -6.01 2.23
N GLN A 52 -2.17 -5.85 3.11
CA GLN A 52 -3.21 -6.87 3.26
C GLN A 52 -4.09 -6.89 2.02
N ASN A 53 -4.56 -8.09 1.68
CA ASN A 53 -5.51 -8.28 0.59
C ASN A 53 -6.82 -7.53 0.86
N ILE A 54 -7.36 -6.93 -0.17
CA ILE A 54 -8.67 -6.27 -0.20
C ILE A 54 -9.60 -7.14 -1.03
N SER A 55 -10.50 -7.86 -0.39
CA SER A 55 -11.36 -8.87 -1.04
C SER A 55 -12.48 -8.29 -1.89
N LYS A 56 -12.86 -7.04 -1.64
CA LYS A 56 -13.93 -6.31 -2.36
C LYS A 56 -13.77 -4.80 -2.21
N PRO A 57 -14.27 -3.98 -3.16
CA PRO A 57 -14.11 -2.53 -3.13
C PRO A 57 -14.63 -1.87 -1.85
N GLN A 58 -15.71 -2.38 -1.26
CA GLN A 58 -16.29 -1.85 -0.02
C GLN A 58 -15.33 -1.93 1.19
N ASN A 59 -14.27 -2.71 1.08
CA ASN A 59 -13.21 -2.83 2.08
C ASN A 59 -12.01 -1.92 1.76
N ALA A 60 -12.18 -0.92 0.90
CA ALA A 60 -11.15 0.04 0.54
C ALA A 60 -11.70 1.46 0.47
N THR A 61 -10.78 2.41 0.59
CA THR A 61 -11.02 3.83 0.35
C THR A 61 -9.94 4.37 -0.59
N ILE A 62 -10.25 5.51 -1.25
CA ILE A 62 -9.25 6.27 -1.99
C ILE A 62 -8.49 7.14 -1.01
N GLU A 63 -7.22 6.91 -0.89
CA GLU A 63 -6.29 7.67 -0.08
C GLU A 63 -5.53 8.67 -0.95
N HIS A 64 -5.40 9.91 -0.47
CA HIS A 64 -4.56 10.94 -1.06
C HIS A 64 -3.20 10.97 -0.38
N TYR A 65 -2.15 10.68 -1.14
CA TYR A 65 -0.79 10.69 -0.61
C TYR A 65 -0.42 12.07 -0.05
N CYS A 66 -0.53 13.12 -0.86
CA CYS A 66 -0.59 14.48 -0.36
C CYS A 66 -2.03 14.75 0.07
N GLU A 67 -2.20 15.02 1.36
CA GLU A 67 -3.52 15.18 1.97
C GLU A 67 -4.34 16.31 1.32
N LYS A 68 -5.66 16.11 1.23
CA LYS A 68 -6.59 17.06 0.61
C LYS A 68 -6.51 18.45 1.25
N SER A 69 -6.28 18.52 2.55
CA SER A 69 -6.13 19.78 3.29
C SER A 69 -4.86 20.56 2.93
N ILE A 70 -3.82 19.87 2.47
CA ILE A 70 -2.52 20.47 2.13
C ILE A 70 -2.43 20.77 0.63
N CYS A 71 -2.83 19.80 -0.22
CA CYS A 71 -2.69 19.89 -1.67
C CYS A 71 -4.04 20.24 -2.34
N ASN A 72 -4.63 21.36 -1.95
CA ASN A 72 -5.97 21.81 -2.36
C ASN A 72 -5.97 23.04 -3.31
N GLY A 73 -4.79 23.46 -3.77
CA GLY A 73 -4.66 24.64 -4.65
C GLY A 73 -4.65 25.98 -3.94
N THR A 74 -4.74 26.01 -2.60
CA THR A 74 -4.67 27.25 -1.82
C THR A 74 -3.24 27.56 -1.39
N GLY A 75 -2.93 28.83 -1.12
CA GLY A 75 -1.59 29.23 -0.63
C GLY A 75 -0.44 28.91 -1.58
N GLY A 76 -0.68 28.83 -2.89
CA GLY A 76 0.34 28.51 -3.90
C GLY A 76 0.65 27.03 -4.06
N THR A 77 -0.11 26.13 -3.42
CA THR A 77 0.00 24.69 -3.63
C THR A 77 -0.71 24.24 -4.92
N LEU A 78 -0.31 23.08 -5.48
CA LEU A 78 -1.06 22.45 -6.56
C LEU A 78 -2.33 21.76 -6.01
N ASP A 79 -3.44 21.87 -6.74
CA ASP A 79 -4.63 21.07 -6.42
C ASP A 79 -4.45 19.64 -6.95
N LEU A 80 -4.14 18.73 -6.03
CA LEU A 80 -3.92 17.33 -6.32
C LEU A 80 -5.08 16.42 -5.88
N ARG A 81 -6.23 17.01 -5.49
CA ARG A 81 -7.38 16.25 -4.99
C ARG A 81 -8.01 15.36 -6.07
N LEU A 82 -7.97 15.77 -7.33
CA LEU A 82 -8.42 14.98 -8.49
C LEU A 82 -7.25 14.40 -9.31
N ASP A 83 -6.00 14.51 -8.82
CA ASP A 83 -4.87 13.91 -9.51
C ASP A 83 -4.77 12.41 -9.18
N TYR A 84 -5.03 11.56 -10.18
CA TYR A 84 -4.92 10.11 -10.05
C TYR A 84 -3.54 9.65 -9.57
N LYS A 85 -2.48 10.41 -9.90
CA LYS A 85 -1.11 10.11 -9.43
C LYS A 85 -0.93 10.35 -7.93
N ASN A 86 -1.80 11.16 -7.33
CA ASN A 86 -1.83 11.40 -5.89
C ASN A 86 -2.72 10.40 -5.12
N MET A 87 -3.40 9.47 -5.82
CA MET A 87 -4.37 8.55 -5.22
C MET A 87 -3.83 7.13 -5.12
N MET A 88 -4.27 6.38 -4.11
CA MET A 88 -4.10 4.93 -3.99
C MET A 88 -5.26 4.30 -3.23
N ALA A 89 -5.49 3.01 -3.45
CA ALA A 89 -6.46 2.25 -2.67
C ALA A 89 -5.83 1.78 -1.36
N VAL A 90 -6.51 2.02 -0.26
CA VAL A 90 -6.07 1.58 1.08
C VAL A 90 -7.22 0.91 1.83
N CYS A 91 -6.89 0.03 2.78
CA CYS A 91 -7.89 -0.49 3.70
C CYS A 91 -8.29 0.61 4.71
N PRO A 92 -9.51 0.57 5.28
CA PRO A 92 -9.97 1.54 6.27
C PRO A 92 -9.11 1.58 7.54
N GLY A 93 -8.25 0.58 7.74
CA GLY A 93 -7.32 0.56 8.88
C GLY A 93 -7.96 0.33 10.24
N LYS A 94 -9.21 -0.13 10.28
CA LYS A 94 -9.91 -0.47 11.52
C LYS A 94 -9.73 -1.95 11.81
N ALA A 95 -9.00 -2.28 12.87
CA ALA A 95 -8.89 -3.63 13.38
C ALA A 95 -9.04 -3.57 14.92
N THR A 96 -10.18 -3.99 15.42
CA THR A 96 -10.49 -4.01 16.86
C THR A 96 -10.19 -2.67 17.57
N ASN A 97 -9.24 -2.63 18.50
CA ASN A 97 -8.87 -1.42 19.27
C ASN A 97 -7.68 -0.66 18.67
N ASP A 98 -7.02 -1.22 17.65
CA ASP A 98 -5.81 -0.64 17.05
C ASP A 98 -6.08 -0.15 15.64
N THR A 99 -5.87 1.13 15.39
CA THR A 99 -5.99 1.72 14.05
C THR A 99 -4.65 1.72 13.32
N HIS A 100 -4.68 1.58 11.99
CA HIS A 100 -3.52 1.64 11.10
C HIS A 100 -3.91 2.24 9.74
N CYS A 101 -2.98 2.41 8.82
CA CYS A 101 -3.20 2.95 7.48
C CYS A 101 -3.98 4.26 7.50
N ASP A 102 -5.08 4.37 6.71
CA ASP A 102 -5.90 5.55 6.56
C ASP A 102 -6.43 6.09 7.89
N GLU A 103 -7.09 5.26 8.68
CA GLU A 103 -7.65 5.64 9.98
C GLU A 103 -6.60 6.18 10.96
N LYS A 104 -5.38 5.63 10.94
CA LYS A 104 -4.30 6.13 11.80
C LYS A 104 -3.70 7.40 11.24
N LYS A 105 -3.48 7.46 9.92
CA LYS A 105 -2.93 8.63 9.24
C LYS A 105 -3.84 9.84 9.40
N SER A 106 -5.17 9.68 9.23
CA SER A 106 -6.15 10.77 9.34
C SER A 106 -6.21 11.41 10.74
N LYS A 107 -5.80 10.67 11.77
CA LYS A 107 -5.70 11.18 13.16
C LYS A 107 -4.36 11.82 13.48
N PHE A 108 -3.40 11.70 12.58
CA PHE A 108 -2.11 12.33 12.74
C PHE A 108 -2.22 13.77 12.26
N ASN A 109 -2.14 14.72 13.20
CA ASN A 109 -2.03 16.14 12.87
C ASN A 109 -0.54 16.52 12.94
N PRO A 110 0.15 16.67 11.81
CA PRO A 110 1.53 17.10 11.84
C PRO A 110 1.56 18.56 12.28
N SER A 111 1.95 18.82 13.52
CA SER A 111 2.26 20.18 14.00
C SER A 111 3.33 20.87 13.14
N SER A 112 4.04 20.12 12.30
CA SER A 112 5.04 20.58 11.33
C SER A 112 4.48 20.89 9.95
N GLY A 113 3.21 20.58 9.65
CA GLY A 113 2.61 20.76 8.31
C GLY A 113 3.25 19.93 7.19
N LEU A 114 4.17 19.01 7.52
CA LEU A 114 4.85 18.21 6.51
C LEU A 114 4.06 16.94 6.18
N PRO A 115 3.80 16.68 4.89
CA PRO A 115 3.17 15.44 4.45
C PRO A 115 4.05 14.24 4.78
N ILE A 116 3.44 13.05 4.76
CA ILE A 116 4.16 11.78 4.82
C ILE A 116 5.19 11.71 3.68
N ASP A 117 6.41 11.28 3.98
CA ASP A 117 7.51 11.20 2.99
C ASP A 117 7.63 9.80 2.37
N ILE A 118 7.35 8.73 3.15
CA ILE A 118 7.44 7.38 2.64
C ILE A 118 6.43 7.15 1.51
N SER A 119 6.94 7.01 0.28
CA SER A 119 6.11 6.92 -0.93
C SER A 119 6.18 5.51 -1.55
N PRO A 120 5.02 4.87 -1.81
CA PRO A 120 4.98 3.59 -2.51
C PRO A 120 5.34 3.70 -4.00
N TRP A 121 5.42 4.90 -4.55
CA TRP A 121 5.86 5.14 -5.94
C TRP A 121 7.38 5.31 -6.06
N ASN A 122 8.06 5.67 -4.97
CA ASN A 122 9.50 5.91 -4.98
C ASN A 122 10.27 4.60 -4.78
N THR A 123 11.03 4.21 -5.80
CA THR A 123 11.83 2.97 -5.78
C THR A 123 12.87 2.95 -4.67
N ALA A 124 13.50 4.11 -4.34
CA ALA A 124 14.49 4.19 -3.27
C ALA A 124 13.85 3.96 -1.90
N HIS A 125 12.67 4.55 -1.66
CA HIS A 125 11.91 4.35 -0.43
C HIS A 125 11.52 2.87 -0.24
N ILE A 126 11.03 2.22 -1.31
CA ILE A 126 10.68 0.80 -1.26
C ILE A 126 11.90 -0.10 -1.04
N LYS A 127 13.04 0.21 -1.67
CA LYS A 127 14.30 -0.53 -1.46
C LYS A 127 14.84 -0.41 -0.03
N ALA A 128 14.50 0.67 0.68
CA ALA A 128 14.88 0.87 2.07
C ALA A 128 14.04 0.03 3.06
N ILE A 129 12.89 -0.50 2.63
CA ILE A 129 12.01 -1.31 3.48
C ILE A 129 12.63 -2.68 3.76
N ARG A 130 12.52 -3.11 5.01
CA ARG A 130 12.97 -4.41 5.52
C ARG A 130 11.87 -5.08 6.32
N TYR A 131 11.89 -6.41 6.35
CA TYR A 131 10.99 -7.22 7.15
C TYR A 131 11.78 -8.16 8.04
N THR A 132 11.30 -8.36 9.26
CA THR A 132 11.89 -9.31 10.22
C THR A 132 11.08 -10.60 10.29
N ASN A 133 11.68 -11.65 10.83
CA ASN A 133 11.00 -12.94 11.08
C ASN A 133 9.85 -12.83 12.09
N SER A 134 9.84 -11.78 12.92
CA SER A 134 8.75 -11.47 13.85
C SER A 134 7.56 -10.78 13.16
N GLY A 135 7.66 -10.47 11.86
CA GLY A 135 6.65 -9.75 11.08
C GLY A 135 6.73 -8.23 11.23
N THR A 136 7.78 -7.69 11.83
CA THR A 136 7.98 -6.25 11.91
C THR A 136 8.44 -5.71 10.55
N ILE A 137 7.90 -4.56 10.14
CA ILE A 137 8.36 -3.79 8.99
C ILE A 137 9.17 -2.60 9.49
N LYS A 138 10.30 -2.32 8.83
CA LYS A 138 11.21 -1.22 9.14
C LYS A 138 11.73 -0.56 7.87
N SER A 139 12.29 0.64 8.03
CA SER A 139 13.06 1.30 6.97
C SER A 139 14.49 1.59 7.45
N SER A 140 15.44 1.57 6.52
CA SER A 140 16.80 2.09 6.79
C SER A 140 16.87 3.61 6.75
N ILE A 141 15.80 4.29 6.31
CA ILE A 141 15.65 5.75 6.36
C ILE A 141 14.89 6.08 7.65
N VAL A 142 15.52 6.79 8.56
CA VAL A 142 15.02 7.07 9.92
C VAL A 142 13.62 7.69 9.89
N ARG A 143 13.39 8.70 9.05
CA ARG A 143 12.09 9.35 8.90
C ARG A 143 11.00 8.35 8.49
N HIS A 144 11.29 7.49 7.52
CA HIS A 144 10.33 6.46 7.07
C HIS A 144 10.05 5.41 8.14
N ASP A 145 11.05 5.06 8.96
CA ASP A 145 10.85 4.12 10.07
C ASP A 145 9.89 4.70 11.11
N LEU A 146 10.01 5.99 11.41
CA LEU A 146 9.08 6.72 12.27
C LEU A 146 7.67 6.81 11.67
N GLU A 147 7.55 7.10 10.37
CA GLU A 147 6.28 7.18 9.68
C GLU A 147 5.55 5.82 9.63
N ILE A 148 6.28 4.73 9.38
CA ILE A 148 5.78 3.35 9.44
C ILE A 148 5.16 3.04 10.79
N ASP A 149 5.82 3.46 11.88
CA ASP A 149 5.44 3.09 13.23
C ASP A 149 4.43 4.06 13.85
N LYS A 150 4.64 5.37 13.72
CA LYS A 150 3.86 6.41 14.41
C LYS A 150 2.67 6.93 13.60
N ILE A 151 2.86 7.12 12.27
CA ILE A 151 1.83 7.72 11.41
C ILE A 151 0.94 6.64 10.82
N LEU A 152 1.53 5.58 10.24
CA LEU A 152 0.78 4.51 9.60
C LEU A 152 0.47 3.33 10.52
N ASN A 153 1.16 3.21 11.66
CA ASN A 153 1.05 2.12 12.63
C ASN A 153 1.11 0.73 11.98
N LEU A 154 2.03 0.54 11.03
CA LEU A 154 2.13 -0.74 10.31
C LEU A 154 2.72 -1.87 11.17
N ASN A 155 3.20 -1.57 12.37
CA ASN A 155 3.71 -2.53 13.34
C ASN A 155 2.72 -2.90 14.45
N VAL A 156 1.44 -2.55 14.29
CA VAL A 156 0.38 -3.02 15.19
C VAL A 156 0.38 -4.54 15.30
N SER A 157 0.05 -5.06 16.49
CA SER A 157 0.15 -6.50 16.84
C SER A 157 -0.51 -7.40 15.81
N TYR A 158 -1.69 -7.05 15.36
CA TYR A 158 -2.43 -7.78 14.33
C TYR A 158 -1.65 -7.90 13.01
N LEU A 159 -1.11 -6.81 12.47
CA LEU A 159 -0.34 -6.82 11.22
C LEU A 159 0.97 -7.60 11.35
N LYS A 160 1.65 -7.49 12.50
CA LYS A 160 2.86 -8.29 12.78
C LYS A 160 2.53 -9.77 12.83
N LYS A 161 1.46 -10.18 13.53
CA LYS A 161 1.02 -11.58 13.60
C LYS A 161 0.74 -12.14 12.21
N ASN A 162 0.01 -11.41 11.37
CA ASN A 162 -0.35 -11.86 10.02
C ASN A 162 0.89 -12.00 9.12
N ARG A 163 1.82 -11.03 9.15
CA ARG A 163 3.09 -11.15 8.41
C ARG A 163 3.94 -12.31 8.91
N LYS A 164 4.06 -12.50 10.23
CA LYS A 164 4.78 -13.63 10.82
C LYS A 164 4.16 -14.95 10.39
N ALA A 165 2.83 -15.08 10.46
CA ALA A 165 2.14 -16.30 10.04
C ALA A 165 2.40 -16.63 8.56
N LYS A 166 2.30 -15.61 7.68
CA LYS A 166 2.64 -15.76 6.26
C LYS A 166 4.09 -16.17 6.05
N PHE A 167 5.05 -15.54 6.73
CA PHE A 167 6.47 -15.87 6.66
C PHE A 167 6.72 -17.33 7.04
N VAL A 168 6.18 -17.78 8.17
CA VAL A 168 6.30 -19.15 8.66
C VAL A 168 5.67 -20.15 7.69
N SER A 169 4.48 -19.84 7.15
CA SER A 169 3.80 -20.67 6.17
C SER A 169 4.64 -20.87 4.89
N LEU A 170 5.25 -19.81 4.37
CA LEU A 170 6.10 -19.87 3.18
C LEU A 170 7.35 -20.73 3.42
N LEU A 171 8.01 -20.57 4.56
CA LEU A 171 9.18 -21.40 4.92
C LEU A 171 8.79 -22.87 5.10
N LYS A 172 7.69 -23.15 5.79
CA LYS A 172 7.19 -24.52 5.97
C LYS A 172 6.87 -25.19 4.62
N ALA A 173 6.23 -24.46 3.70
CA ALA A 173 5.93 -24.97 2.37
C ALA A 173 7.19 -25.24 1.54
N ALA A 174 8.25 -24.45 1.71
CA ALA A 174 9.54 -24.66 1.05
C ALA A 174 10.30 -25.88 1.57
N GLY A 175 10.16 -26.20 2.86
CA GLY A 175 10.92 -27.24 3.54
C GLY A 175 12.29 -26.74 3.99
N GLU A 176 13.31 -27.59 3.91
CA GLU A 176 14.66 -27.27 4.38
C GLU A 176 15.35 -26.24 3.48
N ILE A 177 15.40 -24.97 3.93
CA ILE A 177 15.98 -23.85 3.16
C ILE A 177 17.51 -23.76 3.22
N SER A 178 18.19 -24.60 4.00
CA SER A 178 19.64 -24.78 3.98
C SER A 178 20.12 -25.45 2.69
N SER A 179 19.29 -26.31 2.09
CA SER A 179 19.58 -26.99 0.84
C SER A 179 19.26 -26.12 -0.38
N LYS A 180 19.99 -26.35 -1.50
CA LYS A 180 19.70 -25.71 -2.80
C LYS A 180 18.25 -25.99 -3.24
N LYS A 181 17.80 -27.25 -3.11
CA LYS A 181 16.43 -27.67 -3.47
C LYS A 181 15.35 -26.89 -2.69
N GLY A 182 15.55 -26.68 -1.40
CA GLY A 182 14.63 -25.91 -0.55
C GLY A 182 14.62 -24.44 -0.93
N LYS A 183 15.78 -23.84 -1.21
CA LYS A 183 15.88 -22.45 -1.72
C LYS A 183 15.16 -22.28 -3.05
N ASP A 184 15.36 -23.16 -4.01
CA ASP A 184 14.72 -23.09 -5.32
C ASP A 184 13.20 -23.28 -5.23
N LYS A 185 12.75 -24.17 -4.32
CA LYS A 185 11.32 -24.32 -4.03
C LYS A 185 10.74 -23.07 -3.40
N LEU A 186 11.44 -22.42 -2.45
CA LEU A 186 11.00 -21.16 -1.86
C LEU A 186 10.88 -20.06 -2.92
N LYS A 187 11.86 -19.92 -3.82
CA LYS A 187 11.81 -18.94 -4.92
C LYS A 187 10.57 -19.14 -5.80
N ARG A 188 10.24 -20.39 -6.17
CA ARG A 188 9.03 -20.68 -6.96
C ARG A 188 7.77 -20.26 -6.23
N ILE A 189 7.63 -20.66 -4.96
CA ILE A 189 6.48 -20.29 -4.11
C ILE A 189 6.36 -18.75 -4.03
N LEU A 190 7.45 -18.03 -3.77
CA LEU A 190 7.44 -16.58 -3.66
C LEU A 190 7.05 -15.90 -4.97
N ASN A 191 7.52 -16.42 -6.12
CA ASN A 191 7.11 -15.91 -7.42
C ASN A 191 5.61 -16.13 -7.68
N ASP A 192 5.07 -17.31 -7.33
CA ASP A 192 3.65 -17.62 -7.46
C ASP A 192 2.78 -16.69 -6.58
N GLU A 193 3.26 -16.29 -5.40
CA GLU A 193 2.59 -15.34 -4.52
C GLU A 193 2.55 -13.90 -5.08
N LEU A 194 3.38 -13.59 -6.07
CA LEU A 194 3.48 -12.25 -6.68
C LEU A 194 2.73 -12.13 -8.01
N VAL A 195 2.16 -13.22 -8.52
CA VAL A 195 1.48 -13.23 -9.83
C VAL A 195 0.24 -12.32 -9.80
N ILE A 196 0.15 -11.46 -10.81
CA ILE A 196 -1.02 -10.62 -11.13
C ILE A 196 -1.48 -11.00 -12.53
N GLY A 197 -2.77 -11.22 -12.71
CA GLY A 197 -3.39 -11.51 -14.02
C GLY A 197 -4.19 -12.80 -14.01
N ASN A 198 -4.97 -13.05 -15.07
CA ASN A 198 -5.85 -14.23 -15.21
C ASN A 198 -6.75 -14.46 -13.97
N ASN A 199 -7.35 -13.38 -13.43
CA ASN A 199 -8.14 -13.40 -12.19
C ASN A 199 -7.35 -13.83 -10.93
N ARG A 200 -6.02 -13.82 -10.97
CA ARG A 200 -5.14 -14.04 -9.82
C ARG A 200 -4.55 -12.70 -9.38
N TYR A 201 -4.61 -12.46 -8.09
CA TYR A 201 -4.01 -11.29 -7.45
C TYR A 201 -2.97 -11.76 -6.43
N PRO A 202 -1.95 -10.95 -6.14
CA PRO A 202 -0.98 -11.26 -5.11
C PRO A 202 -1.72 -11.57 -3.81
N SER A 203 -1.21 -12.53 -3.07
CA SER A 203 -1.70 -12.75 -1.72
C SER A 203 -1.29 -11.59 -0.80
N SER A 204 -1.80 -11.57 0.43
CA SER A 204 -1.40 -10.55 1.41
C SER A 204 0.12 -10.45 1.54
N PHE A 205 0.61 -9.24 1.71
CA PHE A 205 2.01 -8.89 1.95
C PHE A 205 2.99 -9.19 0.79
N PRO A 206 2.66 -8.86 -0.47
CA PRO A 206 3.56 -9.14 -1.59
C PRO A 206 4.94 -8.46 -1.46
N GLY A 207 5.04 -7.27 -0.87
CA GLY A 207 6.34 -6.63 -0.63
C GLY A 207 7.23 -7.38 0.36
N MET A 208 6.66 -8.17 1.28
CA MET A 208 7.43 -9.10 2.09
C MET A 208 7.96 -10.27 1.25
N CYS A 209 7.15 -10.79 0.33
CA CYS A 209 7.58 -11.84 -0.59
C CYS A 209 8.70 -11.35 -1.51
N GLU A 210 8.60 -10.14 -2.06
CA GLU A 210 9.68 -9.50 -2.83
C GLU A 210 10.96 -9.33 -2.01
N TYR A 211 10.83 -8.91 -0.75
CA TYR A 211 11.96 -8.80 0.17
C TYR A 211 12.62 -10.18 0.40
N MET A 212 11.83 -11.22 0.67
CA MET A 212 12.35 -12.58 0.88
C MET A 212 13.08 -13.09 -0.38
N LEU A 213 12.52 -12.89 -1.58
CA LEU A 213 13.17 -13.27 -2.84
C LEU A 213 14.56 -12.65 -3.00
N LYS A 214 14.72 -11.39 -2.63
CA LYS A 214 16.00 -10.67 -2.70
C LYS A 214 17.09 -11.30 -1.83
N TYR A 215 16.71 -11.91 -0.72
CA TYR A 215 17.66 -12.47 0.27
C TYR A 215 17.70 -14.00 0.28
N THR A 216 16.95 -14.68 -0.59
CA THR A 216 17.01 -16.14 -0.79
C THR A 216 18.03 -16.49 -1.88
N LYS A 217 19.25 -15.95 -1.78
CA LYS A 217 20.35 -16.27 -2.69
C LYS A 217 21.04 -17.57 -2.29
#